data_4a2552a413ba7efdfc733e3c97a84f5e
#
_entry.id   4a2552a413ba7efdfc733e3c97a84f5e
#
_cell.length_a   1.000
_cell.length_b   1.000
_cell.length_c   1.000
_cell.angle_alpha   90.00
_cell.angle_beta   90.00
_cell.angle_gamma   90.00
#
_symmetry.space_group_name_H-M   'P 1'
#
loop_
_entity.id
_entity.type
_entity.pdbx_description
1 polymer ?
#
loop_
_entity_poly.entity_id
_entity_poly.type
_entity_poly.pdbx_seq_one_letter_code
_entity_poly.pdbx_strand_id
1 'polypeptide(L)'
;LFANLSDLKLICTAVQQGKEIFRQEFNLTAGPGETEVIPLIFPEAGEQDLLLSAVAVLAQDTPWAKAGYPVTFGEKLAEGSRRTTFQRGGPLEIMEGGWNVGAKWEGGSVLFSLTEGGIVSLTHHGKELVALPPRPCYWRASTSNDIGWKFPQESGIWAAADLLGRPTEH
;
A
#
# COMPACT_ATOMS: atom_id res chain seq x y z
N LEU A 1 -27.44 14.35 -2.73
CA LEU A 1 -28.52 14.75 -3.64
C LEU A 1 -28.95 16.22 -3.48
N PHE A 2 -28.63 16.85 -2.35
CA PHE A 2 -29.03 18.23 -2.05
C PHE A 2 -27.86 19.17 -1.68
N ALA A 3 -26.67 18.62 -1.48
CA ALA A 3 -25.46 19.38 -1.21
C ALA A 3 -24.77 19.77 -2.51
N ASN A 4 -24.16 20.93 -2.55
CA ASN A 4 -23.25 21.34 -3.62
C ASN A 4 -21.79 21.11 -3.21
N LEU A 5 -20.88 21.26 -4.14
CA LEU A 5 -19.45 21.06 -3.86
C LEU A 5 -18.76 22.31 -3.27
N SER A 6 -19.48 23.44 -3.09
CA SER A 6 -18.88 24.68 -2.56
C SER A 6 -18.40 24.58 -1.11
N ASP A 7 -18.87 23.55 -0.38
CA ASP A 7 -18.41 23.26 0.98
C ASP A 7 -17.07 22.51 1.01
N LEU A 8 -16.54 22.16 -0.16
CA LEU A 8 -15.30 21.43 -0.34
C LEU A 8 -14.27 22.26 -1.09
N LYS A 9 -12.99 21.94 -0.83
CA LYS A 9 -11.85 22.35 -1.64
C LYS A 9 -11.21 21.12 -2.26
N LEU A 10 -10.76 21.21 -3.49
CA LEU A 10 -9.96 20.18 -4.13
C LEU A 10 -8.48 20.54 -3.98
N ILE A 11 -7.71 19.64 -3.41
CA ILE A 11 -6.25 19.75 -3.29
C ILE A 11 -5.65 18.72 -4.23
N CYS A 12 -4.90 19.20 -5.23
CA CYS A 12 -4.20 18.37 -6.19
C CYS A 12 -2.70 18.44 -5.90
N THR A 13 -2.07 17.28 -5.76
CA THR A 13 -0.65 17.16 -5.48
C THR A 13 0.04 16.19 -6.43
N ALA A 14 1.33 16.39 -6.64
CA ALA A 14 2.19 15.41 -7.28
C ALA A 14 3.39 15.14 -6.37
N VAL A 15 3.62 13.86 -6.11
CA VAL A 15 4.68 13.37 -5.22
C VAL A 15 5.66 12.52 -6.04
N GLN A 16 6.95 12.83 -5.94
CA GLN A 16 8.03 12.09 -6.57
C GLN A 16 9.07 11.71 -5.51
N GLN A 17 9.42 10.45 -5.43
CA GLN A 17 10.36 9.93 -4.41
C GLN A 17 10.03 10.38 -2.98
N GLY A 18 8.76 10.40 -2.61
CA GLY A 18 8.30 10.81 -1.28
C GLY A 18 8.33 12.33 -1.03
N LYS A 19 8.63 13.15 -2.04
CA LYS A 19 8.60 14.61 -1.94
C LYS A 19 7.44 15.18 -2.75
N GLU A 20 6.66 16.07 -2.14
CA GLU A 20 5.67 16.87 -2.87
C GLU A 20 6.42 17.87 -3.76
N ILE A 21 6.19 17.79 -5.08
CA ILE A 21 6.82 18.65 -6.09
C ILE A 21 5.81 19.58 -6.77
N PHE A 22 4.53 19.35 -6.54
CA PHE A 22 3.44 20.15 -7.08
C PHE A 22 2.28 20.15 -6.11
N ARG A 23 1.64 21.32 -5.95
CA ARG A 23 0.41 21.50 -5.18
C ARG A 23 -0.41 22.61 -5.79
N GLN A 24 -1.69 22.35 -5.99
CA GLN A 24 -2.67 23.35 -6.40
C GLN A 24 -4.00 23.11 -5.69
N GLU A 25 -4.67 24.19 -5.32
CA GLU A 25 -5.96 24.14 -4.62
C GLU A 25 -7.03 24.82 -5.48
N PHE A 26 -8.24 24.25 -5.47
CA PHE A 26 -9.39 24.77 -6.19
C PHE A 26 -10.60 24.84 -5.27
N ASN A 27 -11.37 25.93 -5.40
CA ASN A 27 -12.70 25.97 -4.85
C ASN A 27 -13.64 25.29 -5.85
N LEU A 28 -14.53 24.45 -5.36
CA LEU A 28 -15.50 23.74 -6.17
C LEU A 28 -16.83 24.51 -6.20
N THR A 29 -17.55 24.43 -7.32
CA THR A 29 -18.78 25.21 -7.54
C THR A 29 -19.98 24.38 -8.00
N ALA A 30 -19.76 23.13 -8.43
CA ALA A 30 -20.82 22.27 -8.97
C ALA A 30 -21.98 22.08 -7.97
N GLY A 31 -23.20 22.27 -8.46
CA GLY A 31 -24.43 22.06 -7.72
C GLY A 31 -24.85 20.57 -7.65
N PRO A 32 -25.96 20.27 -6.98
CA PRO A 32 -26.46 18.91 -6.86
C PRO A 32 -26.75 18.26 -8.22
N GLY A 33 -26.10 17.13 -8.51
CA GLY A 33 -26.25 16.42 -9.78
C GLY A 33 -25.48 17.01 -10.96
N GLU A 34 -24.72 18.08 -10.74
CA GLU A 34 -23.86 18.68 -11.76
C GLU A 34 -22.46 18.07 -11.74
N THR A 35 -21.73 18.27 -12.83
CA THR A 35 -20.34 17.85 -12.99
C THR A 35 -19.49 19.07 -13.31
N GLU A 36 -18.41 19.25 -12.58
CA GLU A 36 -17.41 20.29 -12.82
C GLU A 36 -16.12 19.62 -13.34
N VAL A 37 -15.58 20.15 -14.42
CA VAL A 37 -14.30 19.69 -14.98
C VAL A 37 -13.25 20.75 -14.71
N ILE A 38 -12.23 20.38 -13.95
CA ILE A 38 -11.12 21.25 -13.60
C ILE A 38 -9.92 20.87 -14.47
N PRO A 39 -9.50 21.74 -15.39
CA PRO A 39 -8.29 21.50 -16.17
C PRO A 39 -7.07 21.60 -15.25
N LEU A 40 -6.30 20.53 -15.19
CA LEU A 40 -5.15 20.41 -14.31
C LEU A 40 -3.93 19.98 -15.13
N ILE A 41 -2.85 20.75 -15.02
CA ILE A 41 -1.58 20.44 -15.66
C ILE A 41 -0.60 20.00 -14.59
N PHE A 42 -0.40 18.70 -14.47
CA PHE A 42 0.63 18.13 -13.61
C PHE A 42 2.01 18.19 -14.28
N PRO A 43 3.09 18.23 -13.50
CA PRO A 43 4.44 18.00 -14.04
C PRO A 43 4.53 16.63 -14.71
N GLU A 44 5.41 16.50 -15.67
CA GLU A 44 5.71 15.21 -16.29
C GLU A 44 6.54 14.33 -15.35
N ALA A 45 6.31 13.03 -15.38
CA ALA A 45 7.01 12.05 -14.53
C ALA A 45 8.54 12.02 -14.80
N GLY A 46 8.95 12.30 -16.04
CA GLY A 46 10.36 12.23 -16.43
C GLY A 46 10.91 10.81 -16.32
N GLU A 47 12.05 10.64 -15.68
CA GLU A 47 12.64 9.31 -15.45
C GLU A 47 11.99 8.54 -14.30
N GLN A 48 11.40 9.22 -13.34
CA GLN A 48 10.90 8.64 -12.11
C GLN A 48 9.38 8.70 -12.04
N ASP A 49 8.79 7.70 -11.38
CA ASP A 49 7.37 7.65 -11.16
C ASP A 49 6.86 8.88 -10.40
N LEU A 50 5.66 9.28 -10.74
CA LEU A 50 4.98 10.42 -10.14
C LEU A 50 3.61 9.99 -9.64
N LEU A 51 3.38 10.09 -8.34
CA LEU A 51 2.07 9.87 -7.76
C LEU A 51 1.27 11.17 -7.82
N LEU A 52 0.19 11.14 -8.59
CA LEU A 52 -0.78 12.22 -8.71
C LEU A 52 -1.94 11.95 -7.78
N SER A 53 -2.28 12.90 -6.93
CA SER A 53 -3.42 12.79 -6.01
C SER A 53 -4.32 14.00 -6.13
N ALA A 54 -5.63 13.77 -6.03
CA ALA A 54 -6.65 14.79 -5.93
C ALA A 54 -7.53 14.46 -4.72
N VAL A 55 -7.53 15.33 -3.72
CA VAL A 55 -8.24 15.11 -2.46
C VAL A 55 -9.25 16.24 -2.26
N ALA A 56 -10.53 15.90 -2.13
CA ALA A 56 -11.54 16.86 -1.72
C ALA A 56 -11.61 16.92 -0.19
N VAL A 57 -11.39 18.10 0.36
CA VAL A 57 -11.39 18.35 1.80
C VAL A 57 -12.50 19.33 2.18
N LEU A 58 -12.96 19.29 3.44
CA LEU A 58 -13.88 20.30 3.96
C LEU A 58 -13.25 21.68 3.90
N ALA A 59 -13.97 22.65 3.31
CA ALA A 59 -13.53 24.05 3.24
C ALA A 59 -13.69 24.77 4.60
N GLN A 60 -14.63 24.31 5.43
CA GLN A 60 -15.01 24.91 6.71
C GLN A 60 -15.22 23.84 7.77
N ASP A 61 -15.24 24.26 9.05
CA ASP A 61 -15.63 23.38 10.15
C ASP A 61 -17.10 22.96 10.01
N THR A 62 -17.35 21.71 10.27
CA THR A 62 -18.69 21.13 10.36
C THR A 62 -18.92 20.52 11.76
N PRO A 63 -20.16 20.18 12.16
CA PRO A 63 -20.41 19.52 13.44
C PRO A 63 -19.68 18.18 13.63
N TRP A 64 -19.31 17.52 12.55
CA TRP A 64 -18.73 16.18 12.58
C TRP A 64 -17.23 16.14 12.24
N ALA A 65 -16.66 17.20 11.60
CA ALA A 65 -15.22 17.26 11.31
C ALA A 65 -14.75 18.72 11.11
N LYS A 66 -13.45 18.92 11.26
CA LYS A 66 -12.78 20.21 11.05
C LYS A 66 -12.49 20.46 9.58
N ALA A 67 -12.34 21.74 9.22
CA ALA A 67 -11.81 22.14 7.92
C ALA A 67 -10.50 21.40 7.61
N GLY A 68 -10.34 21.00 6.35
CA GLY A 68 -9.20 20.17 5.91
C GLY A 68 -9.41 18.66 6.07
N TYR A 69 -10.53 18.21 6.66
CA TYR A 69 -10.84 16.77 6.72
C TYR A 69 -11.07 16.21 5.32
N PRO A 70 -10.36 15.12 4.92
CA PRO A 70 -10.51 14.52 3.61
C PRO A 70 -11.85 13.78 3.49
N VAL A 71 -12.66 14.19 2.53
CA VAL A 71 -13.99 13.59 2.27
C VAL A 71 -13.89 12.49 1.23
N THR A 72 -13.10 12.71 0.17
CA THR A 72 -12.87 11.74 -0.90
C THR A 72 -11.55 12.04 -1.60
N PHE A 73 -11.02 11.05 -2.28
CA PHE A 73 -9.77 11.21 -3.03
C PHE A 73 -9.76 10.34 -4.28
N GLY A 74 -8.89 10.69 -5.21
CA GLY A 74 -8.50 9.89 -6.35
C GLY A 74 -7.01 10.01 -6.56
N GLU A 75 -6.39 8.92 -7.01
CA GLU A 75 -4.95 8.84 -7.25
C GLU A 75 -4.65 8.19 -8.59
N LYS A 76 -3.55 8.59 -9.18
CA LYS A 76 -3.02 8.01 -10.41
C LYS A 76 -1.50 7.99 -10.34
N LEU A 77 -0.91 6.83 -10.65
CA LEU A 77 0.51 6.70 -10.88
C LEU A 77 0.81 7.06 -12.34
N ALA A 78 1.66 8.06 -12.55
CA ALA A 78 2.28 8.34 -13.84
C ALA A 78 3.66 7.68 -13.82
N GLU A 79 3.83 6.66 -14.67
CA GLU A 79 5.07 5.88 -14.72
C GLU A 79 6.20 6.68 -15.35
N GLY A 80 7.36 6.67 -14.70
CA GLY A 80 8.59 7.24 -15.24
C GLY A 80 9.22 6.34 -16.31
N SER A 81 10.10 6.94 -17.09
CA SER A 81 10.82 6.21 -18.17
C SER A 81 11.98 5.35 -17.65
N ARG A 82 12.37 5.52 -16.38
CA ARG A 82 13.47 4.77 -15.77
C ARG A 82 13.12 3.30 -15.62
N ARG A 83 13.72 2.45 -16.43
CA ARG A 83 13.69 1.02 -16.23
C ARG A 83 14.74 0.64 -15.19
N THR A 84 14.32 0.06 -14.08
CA THR A 84 15.24 -0.55 -13.13
C THR A 84 15.86 -1.78 -13.78
N THR A 85 17.09 -1.67 -14.25
CA THR A 85 17.87 -2.83 -14.66
C THR A 85 18.46 -3.48 -13.41
N PHE A 86 18.05 -4.71 -13.14
CA PHE A 86 18.71 -5.49 -12.11
C PHE A 86 20.16 -5.77 -12.55
N GLN A 87 21.11 -5.14 -11.87
CA GLN A 87 22.50 -5.54 -12.01
C GLN A 87 22.71 -6.84 -11.23
N ARG A 88 23.39 -7.80 -11.84
CA ARG A 88 23.83 -8.97 -11.08
C ARG A 88 24.74 -8.49 -9.95
N GLY A 89 24.36 -8.85 -8.73
CA GLY A 89 25.17 -8.62 -7.55
C GLY A 89 26.46 -9.46 -7.57
N GLY A 90 27.25 -9.31 -6.51
CA GLY A 90 28.44 -10.15 -6.28
C GLY A 90 28.10 -11.63 -6.04
N PRO A 91 29.11 -12.44 -5.72
CA PRO A 91 28.92 -13.86 -5.42
C PRO A 91 28.00 -14.06 -4.21
N LEU A 92 27.17 -15.09 -4.28
CA LEU A 92 26.33 -15.56 -3.18
C LEU A 92 26.95 -16.81 -2.58
N GLU A 93 27.06 -16.86 -1.27
CA GLU A 93 27.35 -18.08 -0.51
C GLU A 93 26.01 -18.69 -0.08
N ILE A 94 25.67 -19.85 -0.65
CA ILE A 94 24.42 -20.56 -0.34
C ILE A 94 24.72 -21.67 0.66
N MET A 95 23.89 -21.77 1.69
CA MET A 95 23.96 -22.79 2.72
C MET A 95 22.61 -23.50 2.79
N GLU A 96 22.61 -24.78 2.46
CA GLU A 96 21.41 -25.62 2.51
C GLU A 96 21.44 -26.50 3.75
N GLY A 97 20.38 -26.41 4.55
CA GLY A 97 20.13 -27.27 5.70
C GLY A 97 18.85 -28.07 5.53
N GLY A 98 18.62 -29.06 6.40
CA GLY A 98 17.40 -29.89 6.32
C GLY A 98 16.09 -29.13 6.57
N TRP A 99 16.17 -27.95 7.18
CA TRP A 99 14.99 -27.17 7.59
C TRP A 99 15.02 -25.72 7.11
N ASN A 100 16.12 -25.30 6.54
CA ASN A 100 16.28 -23.93 6.07
C ASN A 100 17.29 -23.84 4.92
N VAL A 101 17.17 -22.77 4.15
CA VAL A 101 18.13 -22.37 3.13
C VAL A 101 18.55 -20.93 3.41
N GLY A 102 19.85 -20.71 3.50
CA GLY A 102 20.43 -19.39 3.70
C GLY A 102 21.24 -18.96 2.48
N ALA A 103 21.29 -17.64 2.26
CA ALA A 103 22.22 -17.03 1.33
C ALA A 103 22.89 -15.82 1.99
N LYS A 104 24.22 -15.70 1.78
CA LYS A 104 25.02 -14.56 2.22
C LYS A 104 25.65 -13.85 1.04
N TRP A 105 25.78 -12.55 1.16
CA TRP A 105 26.51 -11.69 0.22
C TRP A 105 27.23 -10.56 1.00
N GLU A 106 28.02 -9.80 0.31
CA GLU A 106 28.66 -8.62 0.94
C GLU A 106 27.60 -7.64 1.46
N GLY A 107 27.57 -7.45 2.77
CA GLY A 107 26.65 -6.53 3.46
C GLY A 107 25.29 -7.11 3.81
N GLY A 108 25.01 -8.41 3.56
CA GLY A 108 23.72 -8.94 3.95
C GLY A 108 23.57 -10.46 3.93
N SER A 109 22.45 -10.93 4.41
CA SER A 109 22.06 -12.35 4.36
C SER A 109 20.54 -12.51 4.36
N VAL A 110 20.07 -13.62 3.84
CA VAL A 110 18.68 -14.05 3.94
C VAL A 110 18.62 -15.49 4.42
N LEU A 111 17.62 -15.80 5.24
CA LEU A 111 17.32 -17.16 5.68
C LEU A 111 15.86 -17.47 5.38
N PHE A 112 15.67 -18.54 4.63
CA PHE A 112 14.39 -19.17 4.38
C PHE A 112 14.19 -20.35 5.32
N SER A 113 13.03 -20.44 5.94
CA SER A 113 12.59 -21.61 6.69
C SER A 113 11.66 -22.47 5.83
N LEU A 114 12.03 -23.73 5.64
CA LEU A 114 11.19 -24.71 4.93
C LEU A 114 9.96 -25.09 5.76
N THR A 115 10.07 -25.06 7.09
CA THR A 115 8.96 -25.35 8.00
C THR A 115 7.96 -24.21 8.15
N GLU A 116 8.42 -22.96 8.05
CA GLU A 116 7.55 -21.77 8.10
C GLU A 116 7.06 -21.37 6.70
N GLY A 117 7.72 -21.84 5.65
CA GLY A 117 7.38 -21.55 4.25
C GLY A 117 7.66 -20.11 3.86
N GLY A 118 8.70 -19.48 4.42
CA GLY A 118 9.00 -18.09 4.10
C GLY A 118 10.34 -17.58 4.63
N ILE A 119 10.59 -16.31 4.37
CA ILE A 119 11.77 -15.60 4.88
C ILE A 119 11.60 -15.35 6.37
N VAL A 120 12.54 -15.88 7.16
CA VAL A 120 12.56 -15.72 8.63
C VAL A 120 13.60 -14.74 9.11
N SER A 121 14.57 -14.40 8.28
CA SER A 121 15.58 -13.37 8.54
C SER A 121 16.04 -12.75 7.22
N LEU A 122 16.20 -11.46 7.21
CA LEU A 122 16.82 -10.69 6.13
C LEU A 122 17.65 -9.58 6.77
N THR A 123 18.96 -9.69 6.67
CA THR A 123 19.85 -8.68 7.21
C THR A 123 20.46 -7.83 6.11
N HIS A 124 20.64 -6.54 6.39
CA HIS A 124 21.35 -5.61 5.52
C HIS A 124 22.22 -4.68 6.37
N HIS A 125 23.52 -4.68 6.11
CA HIS A 125 24.52 -3.95 6.88
C HIS A 125 24.38 -4.13 8.40
N GLY A 126 24.17 -5.38 8.84
CA GLY A 126 24.04 -5.75 10.25
C GLY A 126 22.67 -5.42 10.88
N LYS A 127 21.71 -4.89 10.12
CA LYS A 127 20.36 -4.62 10.57
C LYS A 127 19.41 -5.72 10.11
N GLU A 128 18.66 -6.32 11.05
CA GLU A 128 17.54 -7.23 10.74
C GLU A 128 16.35 -6.43 10.21
N LEU A 129 15.81 -6.87 9.07
CA LEU A 129 14.69 -6.21 8.39
C LEU A 129 13.37 -6.97 8.56
N VAL A 130 13.41 -8.23 8.99
CA VAL A 130 12.22 -9.06 9.22
C VAL A 130 11.92 -9.12 10.71
N ALA A 131 10.95 -8.34 11.17
CA ALA A 131 10.51 -8.40 12.58
C ALA A 131 9.67 -9.63 12.87
N LEU A 132 8.85 -10.07 11.92
CA LEU A 132 8.05 -11.28 11.94
C LEU A 132 8.06 -11.89 10.54
N PRO A 133 8.18 -13.22 10.41
CA PRO A 133 8.12 -13.88 9.12
C PRO A 133 6.81 -13.58 8.39
N PRO A 134 6.86 -13.11 7.13
CA PRO A 134 5.64 -12.95 6.34
C PRO A 134 4.99 -14.32 6.12
N ARG A 135 3.70 -14.40 6.35
CA ARG A 135 2.90 -15.61 6.15
C ARG A 135 1.68 -15.31 5.30
N PRO A 136 1.19 -16.27 4.51
CA PRO A 136 -0.12 -16.13 3.89
C PRO A 136 -1.17 -15.90 4.98
N CYS A 137 -2.03 -14.92 4.77
CA CYS A 137 -3.13 -14.61 5.69
C CYS A 137 -4.45 -14.98 5.02
N TYR A 138 -5.13 -15.98 5.55
CA TYR A 138 -6.39 -16.49 5.04
C TYR A 138 -7.60 -16.03 5.85
N TRP A 139 -7.35 -15.38 6.99
CA TRP A 139 -8.41 -14.98 7.90
C TRP A 139 -8.21 -13.56 8.42
N ARG A 140 -9.31 -12.84 8.55
CA ARG A 140 -9.35 -11.51 9.18
C ARG A 140 -10.39 -11.46 10.29
N ALA A 141 -10.32 -10.47 11.15
CA ALA A 141 -11.38 -10.19 12.10
C ALA A 141 -12.71 -9.99 11.36
N SER A 142 -13.77 -10.66 11.86
CA SER A 142 -15.09 -10.60 11.26
C SER A 142 -15.73 -9.22 11.49
N THR A 143 -16.33 -8.69 10.45
CA THR A 143 -17.19 -7.51 10.54
C THR A 143 -18.59 -7.90 11.02
N SER A 144 -19.43 -6.91 11.40
CA SER A 144 -20.83 -7.15 11.74
C SER A 144 -21.62 -7.79 10.59
N ASN A 145 -21.30 -7.47 9.35
CA ASN A 145 -21.91 -8.11 8.19
C ASN A 145 -21.53 -9.60 8.09
N ASP A 146 -20.26 -9.92 8.30
CA ASP A 146 -19.78 -11.31 8.30
C ASP A 146 -20.49 -12.13 9.37
N ILE A 147 -20.71 -11.56 10.56
CA ILE A 147 -21.46 -12.22 11.65
C ILE A 147 -22.91 -12.38 11.27
N GLY A 148 -23.53 -11.37 10.64
CA GLY A 148 -24.93 -11.38 10.24
C GLY A 148 -25.29 -12.51 9.28
N TRP A 149 -24.42 -12.86 8.34
CA TRP A 149 -24.62 -13.98 7.43
C TRP A 149 -23.80 -15.23 7.74
N LYS A 150 -23.34 -15.33 8.99
CA LYS A 150 -22.70 -16.53 9.58
C LYS A 150 -21.39 -16.95 8.91
N PHE A 151 -20.67 -16.00 8.30
CA PHE A 151 -19.37 -16.27 7.67
C PHE A 151 -18.37 -17.00 8.59
N PRO A 152 -18.21 -16.63 9.90
CA PRO A 152 -17.29 -17.33 10.78
C PRO A 152 -17.63 -18.81 10.97
N GLN A 153 -18.91 -19.17 10.95
CA GLN A 153 -19.37 -20.55 11.12
C GLN A 153 -19.18 -21.36 9.83
N GLU A 154 -19.48 -20.77 8.67
CA GLU A 154 -19.41 -21.45 7.39
C GLU A 154 -17.97 -21.56 6.86
N SER A 155 -17.15 -20.57 7.13
CA SER A 155 -15.77 -20.45 6.60
C SER A 155 -14.68 -20.61 7.63
N GLY A 156 -15.00 -21.06 8.85
CA GLY A 156 -14.07 -21.18 9.98
C GLY A 156 -12.85 -22.09 9.71
N ILE A 157 -12.92 -22.98 8.73
CA ILE A 157 -11.77 -23.77 8.27
C ILE A 157 -10.60 -22.89 7.82
N TRP A 158 -10.87 -21.71 7.27
CA TRP A 158 -9.82 -20.78 6.86
C TRP A 158 -9.09 -20.13 8.04
N ALA A 159 -9.79 -19.94 9.17
CA ALA A 159 -9.15 -19.52 10.41
C ALA A 159 -8.19 -20.59 10.94
N ALA A 160 -8.57 -21.86 10.82
CA ALA A 160 -7.69 -22.97 11.18
C ALA A 160 -6.50 -23.07 10.22
N ALA A 161 -6.71 -22.88 8.92
CA ALA A 161 -5.64 -22.86 7.92
C ALA A 161 -4.63 -21.72 8.17
N ASP A 162 -5.10 -20.56 8.59
CA ASP A 162 -4.26 -19.40 8.93
C ASP A 162 -3.33 -19.69 10.12
N LEU A 163 -3.84 -20.38 11.13
CA LEU A 163 -3.10 -20.71 12.35
C LEU A 163 -2.21 -21.95 12.21
N LEU A 164 -2.69 -22.97 11.51
CA LEU A 164 -2.12 -24.31 11.53
C LEU A 164 -1.50 -24.73 10.20
N GLY A 165 -1.66 -23.92 9.15
CA GLY A 165 -1.09 -24.19 7.84
C GLY A 165 0.42 -24.38 7.89
N ARG A 166 0.92 -25.42 7.21
CA ARG A 166 2.34 -25.70 7.04
C ARG A 166 2.61 -26.10 5.59
N PRO A 167 3.78 -25.74 5.03
CA PRO A 167 4.19 -26.25 3.75
C PRO A 167 4.27 -27.78 3.79
N THR A 168 3.75 -28.43 2.76
CA THR A 168 3.81 -29.90 2.61
C THR A 168 4.83 -30.33 1.58
N GLU A 169 5.17 -29.43 0.64
CA GLU A 169 6.17 -29.63 -0.42
C GLU A 169 7.02 -28.38 -0.59
N HIS A 170 8.29 -28.53 -0.98
CA HIS A 170 9.28 -27.46 -1.19
C HIS A 170 10.32 -27.84 -2.27
#